data_1c97f851f096a09efcff47a979851798
#
_entry.id   1c97f851f096a09efcff47a979851798
#
_cell.length_a   1.000
_cell.length_b   1.000
_cell.length_c   1.000
_cell.angle_alpha   90.00
_cell.angle_beta   90.00
_cell.angle_gamma   90.00
#
_symmetry.space_group_name_H-M   'P 1'
#
loop_
_entity.id
_entity.type
_entity.pdbx_description
1 polymer ?
#
loop_
_entity_poly.entity_id
_entity_poly.type
_entity_poly.pdbx_seq_one_letter_code
_entity_poly.pdbx_strand_id
1 'polypeptide(L)'
;MNAFRKGLREVGIIDGQDVTIEDRAADGHYDRLPALAVELVERRVAIIAANFLPAALAAKAATQTIPIVFLSGSDPIGAGLVSSINRPTGNVTGIAPMFTLLGTKNLELLHELAPKATVIGVLANLSNPNAEHQAKDLEAGARILGPKLVVLAGSNEREIDSSFATFAARQIGALVVTADGFLISRRDQIVTLAARYAVPTMYPLSQYVSAGGLMSYGANLSNAFLQTGIYVGRILKGAKPADLPVLQPTKLEFVINLKTAKGLGLTVPPTLLALADEVIE
;
A
#
# COMPACT_ATOMS: atom_id res chain seq x y z
N MET A 1 11.03 -7.40 3.49
CA MET A 1 12.12 -8.32 3.07
C MET A 1 11.98 -9.75 3.60
N ASN A 2 11.68 -10.01 4.89
CA ASN A 2 11.61 -11.39 5.41
C ASN A 2 10.59 -12.28 4.69
N ALA A 3 9.38 -11.76 4.39
CA ALA A 3 8.35 -12.51 3.67
C ALA A 3 8.75 -12.83 2.22
N PHE A 4 9.39 -11.88 1.53
CA PHE A 4 9.94 -12.08 0.18
C PHE A 4 11.00 -13.20 0.17
N ARG A 5 11.98 -13.13 1.09
CA ARG A 5 12.99 -14.20 1.24
C ARG A 5 12.36 -15.56 1.59
N LYS A 6 11.28 -15.56 2.39
CA LYS A 6 10.52 -16.79 2.67
C LYS A 6 9.92 -17.34 1.37
N GLY A 7 9.32 -16.51 0.54
CA GLY A 7 8.77 -16.91 -0.76
C GLY A 7 9.81 -17.50 -1.72
N LEU A 8 11.02 -16.93 -1.77
CA LEU A 8 12.16 -17.52 -2.51
C LEU A 8 12.49 -18.91 -1.99
N ARG A 9 12.58 -19.08 -0.66
CA ARG A 9 12.90 -20.39 -0.04
C ARG A 9 11.82 -21.44 -0.31
N GLU A 10 10.54 -21.08 -0.38
CA GLU A 10 9.46 -22.02 -0.69
C GLU A 10 9.61 -22.67 -2.07
N VAL A 11 10.31 -22.00 -2.97
CA VAL A 11 10.66 -22.56 -4.29
C VAL A 11 12.13 -22.98 -4.39
N GLY A 12 12.83 -23.10 -3.24
CA GLY A 12 14.21 -23.62 -3.17
C GLY A 12 15.25 -22.66 -3.74
N ILE A 13 15.09 -21.35 -3.55
CA ILE A 13 16.08 -20.30 -3.85
C ILE A 13 16.50 -19.66 -2.53
N ILE A 14 17.79 -19.59 -2.27
CA ILE A 14 18.36 -19.05 -1.02
C ILE A 14 19.17 -17.80 -1.32
N ASP A 15 18.75 -16.66 -0.70
CA ASP A 15 19.50 -15.42 -0.76
C ASP A 15 20.88 -15.59 -0.11
N GLY A 16 21.92 -15.14 -0.80
CA GLY A 16 23.33 -15.29 -0.41
C GLY A 16 23.98 -16.60 -0.84
N GLN A 17 23.22 -17.58 -1.42
CA GLN A 17 23.75 -18.83 -1.97
C GLN A 17 23.45 -18.95 -3.47
N ASP A 18 22.16 -18.94 -3.84
CA ASP A 18 21.73 -19.10 -5.22
C ASP A 18 21.61 -17.76 -5.94
N VAL A 19 21.28 -16.70 -5.19
CA VAL A 19 21.09 -15.34 -5.68
C VAL A 19 21.62 -14.31 -4.67
N THR A 20 21.96 -13.12 -5.17
CA THR A 20 22.24 -11.94 -4.34
C THR A 20 21.13 -10.91 -4.57
N ILE A 21 20.47 -10.49 -3.49
CA ILE A 21 19.46 -9.42 -3.57
C ILE A 21 20.17 -8.07 -3.48
N GLU A 22 20.07 -7.28 -4.55
CA GLU A 22 20.52 -5.90 -4.59
C GLU A 22 19.33 -4.98 -4.34
N ASP A 23 19.33 -4.25 -3.24
CA ASP A 23 18.25 -3.31 -2.89
C ASP A 23 18.55 -1.90 -3.39
N ARG A 24 17.54 -1.24 -3.96
CA ARG A 24 17.55 0.15 -4.38
C ARG A 24 16.32 0.85 -3.83
N ALA A 25 16.54 1.85 -3.00
CA ALA A 25 15.48 2.64 -2.38
C ALA A 25 15.49 4.08 -2.87
N ALA A 26 14.33 4.58 -3.25
CA ALA A 26 14.15 5.98 -3.61
C ALA A 26 14.03 6.90 -2.38
N ASP A 27 13.86 6.33 -1.17
CA ASP A 27 13.73 7.04 0.12
C ASP A 27 12.62 8.12 0.11
N GLY A 28 11.52 7.83 -0.59
CA GLY A 28 10.41 8.76 -0.76
C GLY A 28 10.52 9.71 -1.96
N HIS A 29 11.65 9.74 -2.63
CA HIS A 29 11.91 10.58 -3.80
C HIS A 29 11.60 9.80 -5.09
N TYR A 30 10.34 9.80 -5.53
CA TYR A 30 9.92 9.03 -6.71
C TYR A 30 10.58 9.48 -8.01
N ASP A 31 11.05 10.72 -8.10
CA ASP A 31 11.86 11.26 -9.19
C ASP A 31 13.20 10.52 -9.38
N ARG A 32 13.72 9.84 -8.35
CA ARG A 32 14.93 9.01 -8.42
C ARG A 32 14.69 7.63 -9.05
N LEU A 33 13.46 7.14 -9.07
CA LEU A 33 13.13 5.77 -9.51
C LEU A 33 13.59 5.46 -10.94
N PRO A 34 13.45 6.35 -11.94
CA PRO A 34 13.96 6.08 -13.29
C PRO A 34 15.46 5.81 -13.31
N ALA A 35 16.27 6.62 -12.62
CA ALA A 35 17.72 6.43 -12.56
C ALA A 35 18.10 5.12 -11.85
N LEU A 36 17.42 4.78 -10.74
CA LEU A 36 17.64 3.53 -10.01
C LEU A 36 17.27 2.30 -10.86
N ALA A 37 16.21 2.38 -11.66
CA ALA A 37 15.84 1.32 -12.58
C ALA A 37 16.88 1.12 -13.69
N VAL A 38 17.40 2.22 -14.28
CA VAL A 38 18.47 2.17 -15.28
C VAL A 38 19.75 1.55 -14.70
N GLU A 39 20.14 1.93 -13.47
CA GLU A 39 21.29 1.33 -12.78
C GLU A 39 21.17 -0.20 -12.68
N LEU A 40 19.99 -0.74 -12.31
CA LEU A 40 19.76 -2.19 -12.24
C LEU A 40 19.89 -2.84 -13.63
N VAL A 41 19.41 -2.18 -14.69
CA VAL A 41 19.55 -2.67 -16.07
C VAL A 41 21.02 -2.70 -16.49
N GLU A 42 21.80 -1.66 -16.21
CA GLU A 42 23.24 -1.59 -16.51
C GLU A 42 24.03 -2.69 -15.76
N ARG A 43 23.63 -3.00 -14.55
CA ARG A 43 24.18 -4.12 -13.75
C ARG A 43 23.76 -5.50 -14.27
N ARG A 44 22.87 -5.56 -15.26
CA ARG A 44 22.39 -6.80 -15.89
C ARG A 44 21.83 -7.79 -14.86
N VAL A 45 21.01 -7.28 -13.93
CA VAL A 45 20.36 -8.14 -12.94
C VAL A 45 19.48 -9.19 -13.64
N ALA A 46 19.36 -10.38 -13.06
CA ALA A 46 18.57 -11.47 -13.66
C ALA A 46 17.06 -11.17 -13.66
N ILE A 47 16.59 -10.37 -12.69
CA ILE A 47 15.18 -10.03 -12.51
C ILE A 47 15.05 -8.76 -11.67
N ILE A 48 14.02 -7.97 -11.89
CA ILE A 48 13.68 -6.79 -11.09
C ILE A 48 12.38 -7.08 -10.33
N ALA A 49 12.44 -7.04 -8.99
CA ALA A 49 11.26 -7.04 -8.13
C ALA A 49 10.91 -5.58 -7.78
N ALA A 50 9.81 -5.07 -8.34
CA ALA A 50 9.43 -3.66 -8.24
C ALA A 50 8.24 -3.48 -7.29
N ASN A 51 8.48 -2.82 -6.14
CA ASN A 51 7.47 -2.61 -5.13
C ASN A 51 6.74 -1.28 -5.33
N PHE A 52 5.41 -1.31 -5.31
CA PHE A 52 4.48 -0.21 -5.56
C PHE A 52 4.52 0.32 -7.00
N LEU A 53 3.43 1.00 -7.41
CA LEU A 53 3.22 1.43 -8.79
C LEU A 53 4.35 2.30 -9.37
N PRO A 54 4.87 3.32 -8.67
CA PRO A 54 5.93 4.17 -9.24
C PRO A 54 7.19 3.38 -9.62
N ALA A 55 7.62 2.45 -8.77
CA ALA A 55 8.79 1.61 -9.05
C ALA A 55 8.53 0.63 -10.20
N ALA A 56 7.32 0.05 -10.27
CA ALA A 56 6.94 -0.86 -11.36
C ALA A 56 6.93 -0.16 -12.71
N LEU A 57 6.40 1.06 -12.78
CA LEU A 57 6.41 1.88 -14.00
C LEU A 57 7.84 2.26 -14.43
N ALA A 58 8.68 2.67 -13.47
CA ALA A 58 10.09 3.00 -13.75
C ALA A 58 10.86 1.77 -14.27
N ALA A 59 10.69 0.61 -13.65
CA ALA A 59 11.31 -0.64 -14.11
C ALA A 59 10.84 -1.02 -15.52
N LYS A 60 9.53 -0.93 -15.80
CA LYS A 60 8.96 -1.23 -17.12
C LYS A 60 9.48 -0.28 -18.20
N ALA A 61 9.66 1.00 -17.88
CA ALA A 61 10.22 1.98 -18.80
C ALA A 61 11.71 1.73 -19.11
N ALA A 62 12.46 1.20 -18.14
CA ALA A 62 13.90 0.99 -18.25
C ALA A 62 14.29 -0.27 -19.06
N THR A 63 13.44 -1.30 -19.12
CA THR A 63 13.78 -2.54 -19.84
C THR A 63 12.56 -3.25 -20.44
N GLN A 64 12.78 -3.88 -21.60
CA GLN A 64 11.81 -4.77 -22.27
C GLN A 64 12.24 -6.24 -22.23
N THR A 65 13.41 -6.53 -21.67
CA THR A 65 14.02 -7.87 -21.72
C THR A 65 14.24 -8.48 -20.35
N ILE A 66 14.68 -7.71 -19.35
CA ILE A 66 14.84 -8.21 -17.99
C ILE A 66 13.45 -8.47 -17.40
N PRO A 67 13.18 -9.67 -16.88
CA PRO A 67 11.93 -9.98 -16.21
C PRO A 67 11.63 -9.01 -15.07
N ILE A 68 10.37 -8.61 -14.95
CA ILE A 68 9.88 -7.72 -13.88
C ILE A 68 8.74 -8.42 -13.15
N VAL A 69 8.85 -8.54 -11.84
CA VAL A 69 7.76 -8.93 -10.96
C VAL A 69 7.36 -7.72 -10.12
N PHE A 70 6.19 -7.16 -10.41
CA PHE A 70 5.69 -6.04 -9.62
C PHE A 70 4.86 -6.49 -8.42
N LEU A 71 4.84 -5.66 -7.38
CA LEU A 71 3.85 -5.67 -6.31
C LEU A 71 3.17 -4.30 -6.30
N SER A 72 1.92 -4.22 -6.74
CA SER A 72 1.18 -2.96 -6.80
C SER A 72 -0.29 -3.16 -6.44
N GLY A 73 -0.80 -2.33 -5.55
CA GLY A 73 -2.22 -2.31 -5.19
C GLY A 73 -3.12 -1.59 -6.20
N SER A 74 -2.57 -1.10 -7.30
CA SER A 74 -3.30 -0.42 -8.37
C SER A 74 -3.82 -1.41 -9.41
N ASP A 75 -4.80 -0.99 -10.22
CA ASP A 75 -5.19 -1.73 -11.43
C ASP A 75 -4.00 -1.82 -12.40
N PRO A 76 -3.44 -3.03 -12.63
CA PRO A 76 -2.24 -3.16 -13.45
C PRO A 76 -2.50 -2.98 -14.95
N ILE A 77 -3.75 -3.13 -15.41
CA ILE A 77 -4.14 -2.85 -16.80
C ILE A 77 -4.31 -1.35 -16.98
N GLY A 78 -5.13 -0.70 -16.16
CA GLY A 78 -5.34 0.75 -16.20
C GLY A 78 -4.06 1.55 -15.99
N ALA A 79 -3.14 1.06 -15.15
CA ALA A 79 -1.82 1.65 -14.97
C ALA A 79 -0.82 1.33 -16.11
N GLY A 80 -1.21 0.53 -17.10
CA GLY A 80 -0.36 0.17 -18.22
C GLY A 80 0.79 -0.76 -17.88
N LEU A 81 0.76 -1.49 -16.76
CA LEU A 81 1.80 -2.47 -16.41
C LEU A 81 1.70 -3.72 -17.29
N VAL A 82 0.51 -4.24 -17.47
CA VAL A 82 0.23 -5.42 -18.28
C VAL A 82 -0.98 -5.20 -19.19
N SER A 83 -1.09 -5.96 -20.27
CA SER A 83 -2.27 -5.90 -21.17
C SER A 83 -3.40 -6.82 -20.73
N SER A 84 -3.11 -7.83 -19.90
CA SER A 84 -4.07 -8.81 -19.40
C SER A 84 -3.60 -9.39 -18.07
N ILE A 85 -4.54 -9.66 -17.16
CA ILE A 85 -4.29 -10.32 -15.89
C ILE A 85 -3.91 -11.78 -16.08
N ASN A 86 -4.68 -12.49 -16.90
CA ASN A 86 -4.54 -13.94 -17.08
C ASN A 86 -3.34 -14.33 -17.97
N ARG A 87 -2.97 -13.45 -18.90
CA ARG A 87 -1.85 -13.64 -19.82
C ARG A 87 -1.11 -12.32 -19.99
N PRO A 88 -0.28 -11.93 -19.02
CA PRO A 88 0.57 -10.77 -19.16
C PRO A 88 1.50 -10.99 -20.36
N THR A 89 1.64 -9.98 -21.20
CA THR A 89 2.53 -10.04 -22.37
C THR A 89 3.88 -9.42 -22.06
N GLY A 90 4.93 -9.89 -22.74
CA GLY A 90 6.28 -9.35 -22.58
C GLY A 90 6.99 -9.86 -21.32
N ASN A 91 7.76 -8.95 -20.68
CA ASN A 91 8.65 -9.27 -19.58
C ASN A 91 8.07 -8.92 -18.19
N VAL A 92 6.79 -8.56 -18.08
CA VAL A 92 6.19 -8.05 -16.84
C VAL A 92 5.09 -8.97 -16.33
N THR A 93 5.15 -9.36 -15.09
CA THR A 93 4.07 -10.00 -14.32
C THR A 93 4.11 -9.51 -12.87
N GLY A 94 3.21 -9.97 -12.01
CA GLY A 94 3.29 -9.56 -10.60
C GLY A 94 2.09 -9.91 -9.74
N ILE A 95 2.03 -9.22 -8.61
CA ILE A 95 1.01 -9.38 -7.57
C ILE A 95 0.25 -8.06 -7.45
N ALA A 96 -1.08 -8.11 -7.64
CA ALA A 96 -1.97 -6.95 -7.61
C ALA A 96 -3.04 -7.09 -6.52
N PRO A 97 -2.75 -6.80 -5.26
CA PRO A 97 -3.68 -7.00 -4.13
C PRO A 97 -4.84 -5.98 -4.07
N MET A 98 -5.09 -5.22 -5.12
CA MET A 98 -6.27 -4.34 -5.31
C MET A 98 -6.56 -3.39 -4.13
N PHE A 99 -5.55 -2.80 -3.49
CA PHE A 99 -5.71 -1.87 -2.36
C PHE A 99 -6.55 -0.62 -2.70
N THR A 100 -6.59 -0.24 -3.96
CA THR A 100 -7.15 1.04 -4.40
C THR A 100 -8.65 1.05 -4.60
N LEU A 101 -9.29 -0.12 -4.50
CA LEU A 101 -10.75 -0.26 -4.59
C LEU A 101 -11.40 -0.40 -3.22
N LEU A 102 -10.68 -0.12 -2.14
CA LEU A 102 -11.17 -0.30 -0.77
C LEU A 102 -11.53 1.03 -0.08
N GLY A 103 -11.42 2.14 -0.80
CA GLY A 103 -11.65 3.48 -0.25
C GLY A 103 -13.05 3.65 0.34
N THR A 104 -14.09 3.26 -0.40
CA THR A 104 -15.47 3.29 0.07
C THR A 104 -15.64 2.46 1.34
N LYS A 105 -15.10 1.23 1.39
CA LYS A 105 -15.22 0.36 2.57
C LYS A 105 -14.43 0.90 3.76
N ASN A 106 -13.24 1.43 3.54
CA ASN A 106 -12.45 2.09 4.57
C ASN A 106 -13.21 3.29 5.17
N LEU A 107 -13.88 4.06 4.32
CA LEU A 107 -14.68 5.19 4.77
C LEU A 107 -15.92 4.75 5.55
N GLU A 108 -16.61 3.68 5.13
CA GLU A 108 -17.75 3.10 5.87
C GLU A 108 -17.35 2.67 7.28
N LEU A 109 -16.26 1.89 7.41
CA LEU A 109 -15.78 1.41 8.71
C LEU A 109 -15.36 2.57 9.61
N LEU A 110 -14.70 3.59 9.05
CA LEU A 110 -14.32 4.79 9.79
C LEU A 110 -15.53 5.59 10.25
N HIS A 111 -16.53 5.75 9.37
CA HIS A 111 -17.76 6.48 9.68
C HIS A 111 -18.59 5.77 10.76
N GLU A 112 -18.62 4.43 10.74
CA GLU A 112 -19.28 3.64 11.79
C GLU A 112 -18.61 3.84 13.16
N LEU A 113 -17.27 3.92 13.22
CA LEU A 113 -16.53 4.16 14.45
C LEU A 113 -16.61 5.63 14.91
N ALA A 114 -16.61 6.56 13.97
CA ALA A 114 -16.60 8.00 14.25
C ALA A 114 -17.74 8.74 13.52
N PRO A 115 -19.03 8.46 13.85
CA PRO A 115 -20.18 8.98 13.09
C PRO A 115 -20.37 10.48 13.21
N LYS A 116 -19.73 11.13 14.18
CA LYS A 116 -19.75 12.59 14.37
C LYS A 116 -18.76 13.33 13.47
N ALA A 117 -17.86 12.62 12.81
CA ALA A 117 -16.87 13.23 11.91
C ALA A 117 -17.53 13.62 10.57
N THR A 118 -17.95 14.87 10.46
CA THR A 118 -18.57 15.43 9.25
C THR A 118 -17.55 15.88 8.21
N VAL A 119 -16.29 16.07 8.61
CA VAL A 119 -15.15 16.37 7.74
C VAL A 119 -14.07 15.31 7.95
N ILE A 120 -13.70 14.61 6.89
CA ILE A 120 -12.68 13.55 6.90
C ILE A 120 -11.49 13.99 6.05
N GLY A 121 -10.31 14.00 6.66
CA GLY A 121 -9.06 14.19 5.95
C GLY A 121 -8.70 12.94 5.11
N VAL A 122 -8.10 13.15 3.96
CA VAL A 122 -7.52 12.10 3.12
C VAL A 122 -6.05 12.40 2.94
N LEU A 123 -5.18 11.74 3.69
CA LEU A 123 -3.72 11.92 3.55
C LEU A 123 -3.24 11.11 2.34
N ALA A 124 -2.76 11.82 1.32
CA ALA A 124 -2.33 11.24 0.06
C ALA A 124 -0.95 11.73 -0.37
N ASN A 125 -0.14 10.84 -0.90
CA ASN A 125 1.07 11.22 -1.61
C ASN A 125 0.69 11.67 -3.04
N LEU A 126 0.63 12.98 -3.26
CA LEU A 126 0.22 13.55 -4.53
C LEU A 126 1.23 13.31 -5.67
N SER A 127 2.46 12.87 -5.35
CA SER A 127 3.46 12.45 -6.35
C SER A 127 3.21 11.01 -6.84
N ASN A 128 2.29 10.26 -6.22
CA ASN A 128 1.93 8.92 -6.67
C ASN A 128 0.91 9.02 -7.81
N PRO A 129 1.18 8.43 -9.00
CA PRO A 129 0.24 8.42 -10.12
C PRO A 129 -1.15 7.86 -9.77
N ASN A 130 -1.24 7.03 -8.73
CA ASN A 130 -2.50 6.42 -8.28
C ASN A 130 -3.29 7.27 -7.27
N ALA A 131 -2.75 8.39 -6.79
CA ALA A 131 -3.38 9.21 -5.73
C ALA A 131 -4.77 9.72 -6.15
N GLU A 132 -4.90 10.20 -7.39
CA GLU A 132 -6.17 10.69 -7.93
C GLU A 132 -7.25 9.58 -7.98
N HIS A 133 -6.84 8.37 -8.35
CA HIS A 133 -7.76 7.22 -8.43
C HIS A 133 -8.29 6.83 -7.04
N GLN A 134 -7.40 6.78 -6.04
CA GLN A 134 -7.78 6.52 -4.66
C GLN A 134 -8.71 7.63 -4.10
N ALA A 135 -8.42 8.90 -4.42
CA ALA A 135 -9.27 10.02 -4.00
C ALA A 135 -10.69 9.91 -4.60
N LYS A 136 -10.81 9.56 -5.88
CA LYS A 136 -12.11 9.35 -6.55
C LYS A 136 -12.93 8.21 -5.94
N ASP A 137 -12.28 7.11 -5.55
CA ASP A 137 -12.95 5.99 -4.88
C ASP A 137 -13.49 6.42 -3.50
N LEU A 138 -12.69 7.17 -2.72
CA LEU A 138 -13.14 7.75 -1.45
C LEU A 138 -14.29 8.77 -1.66
N GLU A 139 -14.23 9.60 -2.70
CA GLU A 139 -15.30 10.54 -3.03
C GLU A 139 -16.61 9.82 -3.37
N ALA A 140 -16.56 8.67 -4.03
CA ALA A 140 -17.76 7.87 -4.31
C ALA A 140 -18.41 7.39 -3.01
N GLY A 141 -17.63 6.91 -2.05
CA GLY A 141 -18.12 6.55 -0.71
C GLY A 141 -18.68 7.75 0.06
N ALA A 142 -18.00 8.88 0.02
CA ALA A 142 -18.41 10.09 0.72
C ALA A 142 -19.75 10.65 0.20
N ARG A 143 -20.05 10.53 -1.09
CA ARG A 143 -21.37 10.91 -1.66
C ARG A 143 -22.51 10.08 -1.06
N ILE A 144 -22.25 8.83 -0.68
CA ILE A 144 -23.25 7.94 -0.09
C ILE A 144 -23.39 8.20 1.41
N LEU A 145 -22.25 8.36 2.12
CA LEU A 145 -22.19 8.45 3.57
C LEU A 145 -22.39 9.88 4.12
N GLY A 146 -22.15 10.90 3.29
CA GLY A 146 -22.39 12.30 3.61
C GLY A 146 -21.21 13.13 4.14
N PRO A 147 -20.06 12.59 4.60
CA PRO A 147 -18.98 13.42 5.09
C PRO A 147 -18.30 14.19 3.96
N LYS A 148 -17.80 15.40 4.27
CA LYS A 148 -16.95 16.17 3.37
C LYS A 148 -15.53 15.64 3.41
N LEU A 149 -14.93 15.40 2.25
CA LEU A 149 -13.52 15.03 2.17
C LEU A 149 -12.61 16.26 1.98
N VAL A 150 -11.46 16.22 2.62
CA VAL A 150 -10.39 17.22 2.48
C VAL A 150 -9.09 16.49 2.18
N VAL A 151 -8.61 16.61 0.93
CA VAL A 151 -7.33 16.02 0.55
C VAL A 151 -6.18 16.81 1.19
N LEU A 152 -5.25 16.07 1.77
CA LEU A 152 -4.08 16.53 2.50
C LEU A 152 -2.83 15.98 1.85
N ALA A 153 -1.86 16.85 1.54
CA ALA A 153 -0.61 16.44 0.93
C ALA A 153 0.28 15.67 1.94
N GLY A 154 0.89 14.60 1.46
CA GLY A 154 1.80 13.75 2.22
C GLY A 154 2.91 13.18 1.33
N SER A 155 3.49 14.00 0.43
CA SER A 155 4.53 13.56 -0.49
C SER A 155 5.94 13.63 0.10
N ASN A 156 6.09 14.25 1.27
CA ASN A 156 7.32 14.32 2.06
C ASN A 156 6.97 14.51 3.54
N GLU A 157 7.98 14.36 4.42
CA GLU A 157 7.80 14.45 5.89
C GLU A 157 7.20 15.79 6.33
N ARG A 158 7.67 16.90 5.74
CA ARG A 158 7.19 18.26 6.08
C ARG A 158 5.73 18.46 5.70
N GLU A 159 5.31 17.91 4.56
CA GLU A 159 3.91 17.95 4.14
C GLU A 159 3.02 17.13 5.09
N ILE A 160 3.49 15.97 5.56
CA ILE A 160 2.77 15.19 6.57
C ILE A 160 2.55 16.03 7.82
N ASP A 161 3.62 16.62 8.40
CA ASP A 161 3.53 17.47 9.60
C ASP A 161 2.60 18.67 9.38
N SER A 162 2.76 19.37 8.25
CA SER A 162 1.94 20.53 7.88
C SER A 162 0.47 20.16 7.71
N SER A 163 0.17 19.01 7.12
CA SER A 163 -1.18 18.52 6.95
C SER A 163 -1.88 18.30 8.28
N PHE A 164 -1.22 17.64 9.23
CA PHE A 164 -1.77 17.46 10.57
C PHE A 164 -1.94 18.78 11.32
N ALA A 165 -1.06 19.76 11.15
CA ALA A 165 -1.20 21.08 11.78
C ALA A 165 -2.46 21.84 11.33
N THR A 166 -3.07 21.48 10.20
CA THR A 166 -4.29 22.12 9.69
C THR A 166 -5.60 21.52 10.25
N PHE A 167 -5.56 20.41 10.99
CA PHE A 167 -6.74 19.65 11.39
C PHE A 167 -7.77 20.47 12.14
N ALA A 168 -7.34 21.19 13.18
CA ALA A 168 -8.24 22.04 13.96
C ALA A 168 -8.88 23.14 13.10
N ALA A 169 -8.09 23.86 12.31
CA ALA A 169 -8.58 24.93 11.43
C ALA A 169 -9.54 24.43 10.34
N ARG A 170 -9.35 23.19 9.87
CA ARG A 170 -10.20 22.56 8.85
C ARG A 170 -11.31 21.69 9.43
N GLN A 171 -11.45 21.65 10.76
CA GLN A 171 -12.45 20.84 11.49
C GLN A 171 -12.43 19.35 11.11
N ILE A 172 -11.23 18.80 10.86
CA ILE A 172 -11.06 17.40 10.48
C ILE A 172 -11.31 16.53 11.71
N GLY A 173 -12.39 15.74 11.68
CA GLY A 173 -12.81 14.86 12.76
C GLY A 173 -12.33 13.42 12.64
N ALA A 174 -11.86 12.99 11.46
CA ALA A 174 -11.28 11.69 11.22
C ALA A 174 -10.35 11.73 10.00
N LEU A 175 -9.51 10.70 9.83
CA LEU A 175 -8.51 10.63 8.76
C LEU A 175 -8.55 9.28 8.05
N VAL A 176 -8.44 9.28 6.74
CA VAL A 176 -8.08 8.11 5.92
C VAL A 176 -6.69 8.32 5.35
N VAL A 177 -5.80 7.34 5.52
CA VAL A 177 -4.49 7.31 4.87
C VAL A 177 -4.57 6.45 3.62
N THR A 178 -4.12 6.99 2.48
CA THR A 178 -4.15 6.24 1.21
C THR A 178 -3.00 5.22 1.13
N ALA A 179 -3.17 4.20 0.28
CA ALA A 179 -2.14 3.18 0.07
C ALA A 179 -1.01 3.73 -0.80
N ASP A 180 0.17 3.92 -0.21
CA ASP A 180 1.35 4.49 -0.85
C ASP A 180 2.64 3.98 -0.22
N GLY A 181 3.69 3.76 -1.04
CA GLY A 181 4.98 3.23 -0.57
C GLY A 181 5.75 4.19 0.34
N PHE A 182 5.67 5.50 0.08
CA PHE A 182 6.28 6.50 0.96
C PHE A 182 5.50 6.60 2.28
N LEU A 183 4.17 6.70 2.24
CA LEU A 183 3.35 6.80 3.45
C LEU A 183 3.54 5.59 4.37
N ILE A 184 3.64 4.36 3.84
CA ILE A 184 3.94 3.18 4.68
C ILE A 184 5.35 3.26 5.30
N SER A 185 6.33 3.83 4.63
CA SER A 185 7.67 4.05 5.19
C SER A 185 7.66 5.07 6.34
N ARG A 186 6.68 5.97 6.37
CA ARG A 186 6.45 7.01 7.40
C ARG A 186 5.34 6.66 8.39
N ARG A 187 4.94 5.40 8.47
CA ARG A 187 3.84 4.96 9.34
C ARG A 187 4.02 5.40 10.79
N ASP A 188 5.24 5.32 11.31
CA ASP A 188 5.51 5.67 12.72
C ASP A 188 5.28 7.17 12.98
N GLN A 189 5.70 8.05 12.03
CA GLN A 189 5.39 9.48 12.05
C GLN A 189 3.88 9.72 12.00
N ILE A 190 3.20 9.11 11.03
CA ILE A 190 1.76 9.29 10.82
C ILE A 190 0.95 8.82 12.02
N VAL A 191 1.27 7.65 12.58
CA VAL A 191 0.60 7.10 13.77
C VAL A 191 0.83 8.00 14.99
N THR A 192 2.07 8.49 15.19
CA THR A 192 2.42 9.42 16.28
C THR A 192 1.63 10.73 16.16
N LEU A 193 1.53 11.29 14.95
CA LEU A 193 0.76 12.49 14.70
C LEU A 193 -0.75 12.27 14.91
N ALA A 194 -1.30 11.16 14.42
CA ALA A 194 -2.70 10.82 14.61
C ALA A 194 -3.05 10.72 16.11
N ALA A 195 -2.19 10.09 16.91
CA ALA A 195 -2.34 10.03 18.36
C ALA A 195 -2.23 11.41 19.02
N ARG A 196 -1.23 12.22 18.64
CA ARG A 196 -1.00 13.58 19.16
C ARG A 196 -2.19 14.51 18.91
N TYR A 197 -2.78 14.43 17.73
CA TYR A 197 -3.94 15.24 17.35
C TYR A 197 -5.28 14.59 17.72
N ALA A 198 -5.26 13.43 18.39
CA ALA A 198 -6.42 12.66 18.82
C ALA A 198 -7.42 12.41 17.68
N VAL A 199 -6.93 12.08 16.49
CA VAL A 199 -7.74 11.90 15.28
C VAL A 199 -7.97 10.41 14.99
N PRO A 200 -9.23 9.93 15.01
CA PRO A 200 -9.57 8.58 14.55
C PRO A 200 -9.09 8.37 13.12
N THR A 201 -8.27 7.35 12.90
CA THR A 201 -7.62 7.15 11.61
C THR A 201 -7.81 5.72 11.09
N MET A 202 -8.26 5.63 9.83
CA MET A 202 -8.29 4.41 9.04
C MET A 202 -7.02 4.30 8.19
N TYR A 203 -6.36 3.16 8.29
CA TYR A 203 -5.14 2.86 7.54
C TYR A 203 -5.37 1.78 6.48
N PRO A 204 -4.59 1.79 5.37
CA PRO A 204 -4.73 0.79 4.31
C PRO A 204 -4.11 -0.57 4.63
N LEU A 205 -3.28 -0.66 5.69
CA LEU A 205 -2.45 -1.83 5.98
C LEU A 205 -2.29 -2.05 7.49
N SER A 206 -2.27 -3.32 7.92
CA SER A 206 -2.14 -3.73 9.33
C SER A 206 -0.82 -3.29 9.99
N GLN A 207 0.24 -3.00 9.21
CA GLN A 207 1.51 -2.49 9.72
C GLN A 207 1.39 -1.14 10.45
N TYR A 208 0.42 -0.31 10.10
CA TYR A 208 0.12 0.92 10.85
C TYR A 208 -0.48 0.58 12.22
N VAL A 209 -1.38 -0.40 12.27
CA VAL A 209 -2.03 -0.82 13.52
C VAL A 209 -1.03 -1.47 14.46
N SER A 210 -0.11 -2.29 13.92
CA SER A 210 1.03 -2.86 14.67
C SER A 210 1.96 -1.78 15.23
N ALA A 211 2.04 -0.60 14.58
CA ALA A 211 2.79 0.56 15.08
C ALA A 211 2.00 1.43 16.08
N GLY A 212 0.79 1.02 16.49
CA GLY A 212 -0.07 1.74 17.41
C GLY A 212 -1.21 2.52 16.75
N GLY A 213 -1.43 2.38 15.45
CA GLY A 213 -2.58 2.95 14.73
C GLY A 213 -3.92 2.37 15.19
N LEU A 214 -5.01 3.07 14.89
CA LEU A 214 -6.35 2.73 15.38
C LEU A 214 -6.95 1.50 14.69
N MET A 215 -7.08 1.53 13.38
CA MET A 215 -7.63 0.42 12.61
C MET A 215 -7.20 0.43 11.15
N SER A 216 -7.19 -0.72 10.54
CA SER A 216 -6.85 -0.89 9.12
C SER A 216 -7.74 -1.92 8.45
N TYR A 217 -8.08 -1.67 7.20
CA TYR A 217 -8.73 -2.65 6.34
C TYR A 217 -8.03 -2.68 4.98
N GLY A 218 -7.45 -3.83 4.63
CA GLY A 218 -6.68 -3.97 3.40
C GLY A 218 -6.14 -5.37 3.20
N ALA A 219 -5.37 -5.57 2.13
CA ALA A 219 -4.77 -6.86 1.87
C ALA A 219 -3.54 -7.11 2.76
N ASN A 220 -3.26 -8.37 3.05
CA ASN A 220 -2.08 -8.79 3.79
C ASN A 220 -0.81 -8.55 2.98
N LEU A 221 -0.09 -7.47 3.31
CA LEU A 221 1.14 -7.09 2.62
C LEU A 221 2.25 -8.14 2.77
N SER A 222 2.32 -8.83 3.91
CA SER A 222 3.31 -9.89 4.13
C SER A 222 3.07 -11.06 3.18
N ASN A 223 1.82 -11.46 2.98
CA ASN A 223 1.46 -12.48 1.99
C ASN A 223 1.77 -12.01 0.56
N ALA A 224 1.51 -10.76 0.23
CA ALA A 224 1.83 -10.21 -1.08
C ALA A 224 3.35 -10.25 -1.36
N PHE A 225 4.20 -9.89 -0.39
CA PHE A 225 5.65 -10.05 -0.51
C PHE A 225 6.09 -11.51 -0.63
N LEU A 226 5.46 -12.44 0.09
CA LEU A 226 5.73 -13.86 -0.03
C LEU A 226 5.45 -14.34 -1.46
N GLN A 227 4.29 -14.02 -2.01
CA GLN A 227 3.92 -14.37 -3.38
C GLN A 227 4.85 -13.73 -4.42
N THR A 228 5.31 -12.50 -4.19
CA THR A 228 6.32 -11.85 -5.03
C THR A 228 7.61 -12.66 -5.04
N GLY A 229 8.09 -13.13 -3.87
CA GLY A 229 9.26 -13.99 -3.76
C GLY A 229 9.10 -15.33 -4.50
N ILE A 230 7.91 -15.96 -4.40
CA ILE A 230 7.60 -17.20 -5.14
C ILE A 230 7.69 -16.95 -6.64
N TYR A 231 7.10 -15.86 -7.15
CA TYR A 231 7.11 -15.53 -8.58
C TYR A 231 8.53 -15.25 -9.07
N VAL A 232 9.32 -14.48 -8.33
CA VAL A 232 10.73 -14.24 -8.63
C VAL A 232 11.50 -15.57 -8.69
N GLY A 233 11.35 -16.43 -7.71
CA GLY A 233 12.04 -17.72 -7.69
C GLY A 233 11.60 -18.66 -8.82
N ARG A 234 10.33 -18.66 -9.21
CA ARG A 234 9.86 -19.43 -10.39
C ARG A 234 10.49 -18.92 -11.68
N ILE A 235 10.63 -17.61 -11.86
CA ILE A 235 11.28 -17.03 -13.05
C ILE A 235 12.78 -17.34 -13.04
N LEU A 236 13.45 -17.27 -11.92
CA LEU A 236 14.86 -17.69 -11.78
C LEU A 236 15.07 -19.17 -12.14
N LYS A 237 14.05 -20.00 -11.97
CA LYS A 237 14.01 -21.42 -12.40
C LYS A 237 13.55 -21.62 -13.85
N GLY A 238 13.40 -20.57 -14.63
CA GLY A 238 13.11 -20.63 -16.06
C GLY A 238 11.65 -20.43 -16.47
N ALA A 239 10.73 -20.13 -15.53
CA ALA A 239 9.38 -19.72 -15.90
C ALA A 239 9.42 -18.35 -16.63
N LYS A 240 8.59 -18.17 -17.65
CA LYS A 240 8.49 -16.90 -18.36
C LYS A 240 7.46 -15.99 -17.66
N PRO A 241 7.70 -14.68 -17.53
CA PRO A 241 6.70 -13.75 -16.99
C PRO A 241 5.34 -13.85 -17.72
N ALA A 242 5.34 -14.00 -19.03
CA ALA A 242 4.14 -14.13 -19.85
C ALA A 242 3.27 -15.37 -19.52
N ASP A 243 3.85 -16.42 -18.92
CA ASP A 243 3.17 -17.64 -18.53
C ASP A 243 2.68 -17.61 -17.07
N LEU A 244 3.00 -16.54 -16.33
CA LEU A 244 2.58 -16.34 -14.95
C LEU A 244 1.47 -15.29 -14.90
N PRO A 245 0.20 -15.68 -14.65
CA PRO A 245 -0.88 -14.72 -14.49
C PRO A 245 -0.55 -13.69 -13.39
N VAL A 246 -1.05 -12.47 -13.52
CA VAL A 246 -0.99 -11.52 -12.39
C VAL A 246 -1.86 -12.06 -11.26
N LEU A 247 -1.25 -12.33 -10.11
CA LEU A 247 -1.96 -12.84 -8.95
C LEU A 247 -2.70 -11.69 -8.25
N GLN A 248 -4.00 -11.90 -8.04
CA GLN A 248 -4.85 -10.97 -7.30
C GLN A 248 -5.25 -11.61 -5.97
N PRO A 249 -4.51 -11.40 -4.87
CA PRO A 249 -4.92 -11.88 -3.57
C PRO A 249 -6.25 -11.26 -3.15
N THR A 250 -7.21 -12.11 -2.77
CA THR A 250 -8.56 -11.68 -2.39
C THR A 250 -8.76 -11.60 -0.88
N LYS A 251 -7.82 -12.15 -0.09
CA LYS A 251 -7.92 -12.10 1.36
C LYS A 251 -7.59 -10.70 1.87
N LEU A 252 -8.60 -10.05 2.42
CA LEU A 252 -8.50 -8.78 3.13
C LEU A 252 -8.41 -9.05 4.63
N GLU A 253 -7.83 -8.12 5.38
CA GLU A 253 -7.71 -8.17 6.83
C GLU A 253 -8.27 -6.89 7.42
N PHE A 254 -9.16 -7.03 8.40
CA PHE A 254 -9.64 -5.95 9.24
C PHE A 254 -9.02 -6.07 10.63
N VAL A 255 -8.21 -5.09 11.02
CA VAL A 255 -7.51 -5.08 12.30
C VAL A 255 -7.90 -3.84 13.09
N ILE A 256 -8.21 -4.02 14.37
CA ILE A 256 -8.57 -2.93 15.30
C ILE A 256 -7.66 -2.96 16.52
N ASN A 257 -7.19 -1.78 16.97
CA ASN A 257 -6.44 -1.61 18.20
C ASN A 257 -7.31 -0.97 19.28
N LEU A 258 -7.76 -1.77 20.24
CA LEU A 258 -8.62 -1.32 21.34
C LEU A 258 -7.91 -0.37 22.32
N LYS A 259 -6.60 -0.59 22.53
CA LYS A 259 -5.80 0.31 23.36
C LYS A 259 -5.78 1.72 22.78
N THR A 260 -5.61 1.83 21.47
CA THR A 260 -5.63 3.12 20.75
C THR A 260 -7.04 3.71 20.73
N ALA A 261 -8.08 2.90 20.49
CA ALA A 261 -9.47 3.35 20.56
C ALA A 261 -9.80 3.93 21.94
N LYS A 262 -9.41 3.25 23.02
CA LYS A 262 -9.58 3.73 24.40
C LYS A 262 -8.83 5.03 24.66
N GLY A 263 -7.60 5.15 24.16
CA GLY A 263 -6.79 6.38 24.27
C GLY A 263 -7.42 7.59 23.56
N LEU A 264 -8.18 7.34 22.48
CA LEU A 264 -8.93 8.35 21.76
C LEU A 264 -10.34 8.61 22.34
N GLY A 265 -10.72 7.93 23.43
CA GLY A 265 -12.06 8.05 24.03
C GLY A 265 -13.17 7.44 23.16
N LEU A 266 -12.83 6.51 22.25
CA LEU A 266 -13.77 5.86 21.35
C LEU A 266 -14.27 4.54 21.94
N THR A 267 -15.57 4.29 21.77
CA THR A 267 -16.17 2.97 22.04
C THR A 267 -16.32 2.28 20.69
N VAL A 268 -15.65 1.14 20.52
CA VAL A 268 -15.75 0.33 19.29
C VAL A 268 -17.09 -0.40 19.28
N PRO A 269 -17.95 -0.21 18.26
CA PRO A 269 -19.21 -0.92 18.15
C PRO A 269 -19.02 -2.44 18.08
N PRO A 270 -19.93 -3.24 18.69
CA PRO A 270 -19.87 -4.72 18.59
C PRO A 270 -19.87 -5.24 17.16
N THR A 271 -20.51 -4.53 16.24
CA THR A 271 -20.55 -4.84 14.80
C THR A 271 -19.14 -4.79 14.19
N LEU A 272 -18.33 -3.78 14.50
CA LEU A 272 -16.96 -3.69 14.03
C LEU A 272 -16.07 -4.78 14.65
N LEU A 273 -16.26 -5.09 15.94
CA LEU A 273 -15.51 -6.17 16.61
C LEU A 273 -15.82 -7.53 15.99
N ALA A 274 -17.07 -7.77 15.61
CA ALA A 274 -17.48 -9.02 14.97
C ALA A 274 -16.93 -9.18 13.54
N LEU A 275 -16.61 -8.07 12.87
CA LEU A 275 -16.01 -8.05 11.53
C LEU A 275 -14.49 -8.15 11.56
N ALA A 276 -13.84 -7.87 12.70
CA ALA A 276 -12.39 -7.82 12.79
C ALA A 276 -11.77 -9.24 12.70
N ASP A 277 -10.77 -9.38 11.84
CA ASP A 277 -9.94 -10.60 11.76
C ASP A 277 -8.95 -10.66 12.93
N GLU A 278 -8.52 -9.48 13.42
CA GLU A 278 -7.60 -9.35 14.55
C GLU A 278 -7.98 -8.13 15.41
N VAL A 279 -7.94 -8.33 16.73
CA VAL A 279 -8.15 -7.27 17.73
C VAL A 279 -6.92 -7.21 18.64
N ILE A 280 -6.26 -6.05 18.67
CA ILE A 280 -5.09 -5.77 19.53
C ILE A 280 -5.60 -5.12 20.83
N GLU A 281 -5.29 -5.72 21.98
CA GLU A 281 -5.66 -5.25 23.32
C GLU A 281 -4.54 -4.49 24.04
#